data_4cf05225fbb05548737844b8e8e48191
#
_entry.id   4cf05225fbb05548737844b8e8e48191
#
_cell.length_a   1.000
_cell.length_b   1.000
_cell.length_c   1.000
_cell.angle_alpha   90.00
_cell.angle_beta   90.00
_cell.angle_gamma   90.00
#
_symmetry.space_group_name_H-M   'P 1'
#
loop_
_entity.id
_entity.type
_entity.pdbx_description
1 polymer ?
#
loop_
_entity_poly.entity_id
_entity_poly.type
_entity_poly.pdbx_seq_one_letter_code
_entity_poly.pdbx_strand_id
1 'polypeptide(L)'
;MGSGSNNNTTLEDLARLAGVSVSTVSRALNDQPLISTRTKQRIWALARDHNYPFRHYMPAGPIGAEGSIAIVTPHMRGRPLPLSHPFILELLASIGEAARARDCDFTVSHIAPTNYDDLVHATTTSRASGVIFIGQSALHEALNQLASTNARFVVWGAQMPGQRYTSVGSDNLLGGRRATLHLARLGRKQILYLGSTDPEAMQRRAGYSEALAESGLEEDPKLVVPVDFEWESAEAAVGRLIRRHVAFDGIVASSDLIALGAIRALRKAGLSVPGDVSVTGYDDMLLSRLSTPTLTTIRQDTHEAGRLLVSRILDDSSDHMPALLPTDLIVRESCGG
;
A
#
# COMPACT_ATOMS: atom_id res chain seq x y z
N MET A 1 26.57 -6.37 41.05
CA MET A 1 25.31 -5.81 41.55
C MET A 1 25.20 -4.40 40.97
N GLY A 2 24.34 -4.20 40.01
CA GLY A 2 24.07 -2.95 39.37
C GLY A 2 22.65 -3.05 38.78
N SER A 3 21.65 -2.69 39.59
CA SER A 3 20.24 -2.63 39.21
C SER A 3 20.06 -1.50 38.19
N GLY A 4 19.92 -1.83 36.92
CA GLY A 4 19.45 -0.92 35.89
C GLY A 4 17.97 -0.62 36.11
N SER A 5 17.66 0.51 36.72
CA SER A 5 16.31 1.05 36.78
C SER A 5 15.88 1.44 35.37
N ASN A 6 14.95 0.69 34.83
CA ASN A 6 14.22 1.04 33.60
C ASN A 6 13.38 2.30 33.92
N ASN A 7 13.95 3.49 33.67
CA ASN A 7 13.28 4.77 33.88
C ASN A 7 12.34 5.01 32.70
N ASN A 8 11.16 4.41 32.74
CA ASN A 8 10.07 4.75 31.80
C ASN A 8 9.57 6.14 32.16
N THR A 9 9.71 7.10 31.25
CA THR A 9 9.16 8.46 31.36
C THR A 9 7.64 8.38 31.64
N THR A 10 7.15 9.12 32.63
CA THR A 10 5.75 9.15 33.03
C THR A 10 5.02 10.38 32.50
N LEU A 11 3.67 10.42 32.59
CA LEU A 11 2.89 11.63 32.27
C LEU A 11 3.29 12.84 33.15
N GLU A 12 3.63 12.58 34.39
CA GLU A 12 4.11 13.59 35.34
C GLU A 12 5.46 14.16 34.88
N ASP A 13 6.34 13.34 34.37
CA ASP A 13 7.63 13.78 33.84
C ASP A 13 7.45 14.66 32.60
N LEU A 14 6.55 14.26 31.68
CA LEU A 14 6.22 15.08 30.52
C LEU A 14 5.55 16.40 30.91
N ALA A 15 4.68 16.39 31.89
CA ALA A 15 4.04 17.61 32.40
C ALA A 15 5.07 18.58 32.96
N ARG A 16 6.03 18.09 33.72
CA ARG A 16 7.14 18.86 34.27
C ARG A 16 8.03 19.45 33.16
N LEU A 17 8.40 18.63 32.17
CA LEU A 17 9.23 19.04 31.03
C LEU A 17 8.52 20.06 30.12
N ALA A 18 7.24 19.87 29.92
CA ALA A 18 6.41 20.77 29.11
C ALA A 18 5.97 22.04 29.87
N GLY A 19 6.11 22.11 31.21
CA GLY A 19 5.64 23.23 32.01
C GLY A 19 4.11 23.39 32.02
N VAL A 20 3.39 22.28 31.93
CA VAL A 20 1.90 22.25 31.91
C VAL A 20 1.37 21.21 32.91
N SER A 21 0.06 21.20 33.13
CA SER A 21 -0.56 20.20 34.04
C SER A 21 -0.55 18.80 33.36
N VAL A 22 -0.57 17.74 34.19
CA VAL A 22 -0.71 16.35 33.73
C VAL A 22 -1.97 16.18 32.86
N SER A 23 -3.08 16.85 33.23
CA SER A 23 -4.31 16.83 32.45
C SER A 23 -4.15 17.50 31.07
N THR A 24 -3.32 18.54 30.99
CA THR A 24 -2.97 19.19 29.69
C THR A 24 -2.16 18.24 28.82
N VAL A 25 -1.15 17.54 29.38
CA VAL A 25 -0.39 16.53 28.65
C VAL A 25 -1.29 15.41 28.16
N SER A 26 -2.11 14.85 29.05
CA SER A 26 -3.08 13.80 28.70
C SER A 26 -4.02 14.24 27.57
N ARG A 27 -4.58 15.46 27.65
CA ARG A 27 -5.47 16.00 26.61
C ARG A 27 -4.73 16.27 25.29
N ALA A 28 -3.47 16.73 25.36
CA ALA A 28 -2.66 16.96 24.15
C ALA A 28 -2.31 15.65 23.45
N LEU A 29 -1.90 14.62 24.20
CA LEU A 29 -1.61 13.29 23.67
C LEU A 29 -2.88 12.60 23.13
N ASN A 30 -4.06 12.91 23.65
CA ASN A 30 -5.36 12.43 23.17
C ASN A 30 -6.03 13.38 22.16
N ASP A 31 -5.28 14.29 21.57
CA ASP A 31 -5.70 15.22 20.51
C ASP A 31 -6.98 16.03 20.79
N GLN A 32 -7.26 16.31 22.06
CA GLN A 32 -8.47 17.06 22.46
C GLN A 32 -8.50 18.45 21.82
N PRO A 33 -9.64 18.91 21.27
CA PRO A 33 -9.74 20.18 20.53
C PRO A 33 -9.47 21.42 21.38
N LEU A 34 -9.55 21.31 22.71
CA LEU A 34 -9.27 22.40 23.65
C LEU A 34 -7.78 22.75 23.79
N ILE A 35 -6.87 21.94 23.24
CA ILE A 35 -5.42 22.18 23.32
C ILE A 35 -4.93 22.72 21.98
N SER A 36 -4.19 23.85 22.02
CA SER A 36 -3.64 24.46 20.80
C SER A 36 -2.70 23.52 20.06
N THR A 37 -2.68 23.59 18.73
CA THR A 37 -1.78 22.81 17.85
C THR A 37 -0.32 22.95 18.27
N ARG A 38 0.12 24.17 18.63
CA ARG A 38 1.49 24.44 19.10
C ARG A 38 1.81 23.70 20.39
N THR A 39 0.87 23.65 21.33
CA THR A 39 1.04 22.93 22.62
C THR A 39 1.08 21.42 22.37
N LYS A 40 0.23 20.91 21.51
CA LYS A 40 0.23 19.50 21.11
C LYS A 40 1.58 19.11 20.54
N GLN A 41 2.07 19.81 19.50
CA GLN A 41 3.34 19.55 18.85
C GLN A 41 4.52 19.53 19.84
N ARG A 42 4.55 20.49 20.79
CA ARG A 42 5.57 20.56 21.82
C ARG A 42 5.55 19.35 22.77
N ILE A 43 4.36 18.93 23.21
CA ILE A 43 4.22 17.77 24.11
C ILE A 43 4.58 16.48 23.40
N TRP A 44 4.18 16.32 22.12
CA TRP A 44 4.54 15.17 21.30
C TRP A 44 6.06 15.09 21.06
N ALA A 45 6.73 16.22 20.80
CA ALA A 45 8.19 16.26 20.66
C ALA A 45 8.86 15.78 21.94
N LEU A 46 8.47 16.31 23.12
CA LEU A 46 9.02 15.89 24.40
C LEU A 46 8.76 14.40 24.70
N ALA A 47 7.58 13.89 24.40
CA ALA A 47 7.25 12.49 24.58
C ALA A 47 8.16 11.57 23.75
N ARG A 48 8.48 11.97 22.54
CA ARG A 48 9.42 11.29 21.65
C ARG A 48 10.86 11.34 22.16
N ASP A 49 11.35 12.54 22.48
CA ASP A 49 12.75 12.76 22.89
C ASP A 49 13.07 12.03 24.21
N HIS A 50 12.07 11.81 25.05
CA HIS A 50 12.21 11.12 26.33
C HIS A 50 11.71 9.67 26.31
N ASN A 51 11.53 9.05 25.12
CA ASN A 51 11.07 7.68 24.98
C ASN A 51 9.86 7.36 25.87
N TYR A 52 8.88 8.30 25.94
CA TYR A 52 7.66 8.08 26.69
C TYR A 52 6.97 6.83 26.14
N PRO A 53 6.76 5.78 26.96
CA PRO A 53 6.00 4.63 26.50
C PRO A 53 4.58 5.09 26.27
N PHE A 54 4.17 5.22 25.03
CA PHE A 54 2.77 5.42 24.66
C PHE A 54 2.00 4.17 25.08
N ARG A 55 1.84 3.97 26.40
CA ARG A 55 0.96 2.93 26.90
C ARG A 55 -0.43 3.29 26.47
N HIS A 56 -1.15 2.33 25.96
CA HIS A 56 -2.59 2.37 25.82
C HIS A 56 -3.19 2.82 27.17
N TYR A 57 -3.38 4.11 27.36
CA TYR A 57 -4.16 4.61 28.48
C TYR A 57 -5.62 4.37 28.11
N MET A 58 -6.10 3.17 28.40
CA MET A 58 -7.51 2.87 28.42
C MET A 58 -8.06 3.42 29.73
N PRO A 59 -8.88 4.49 29.76
CA PRO A 59 -9.78 4.67 30.86
C PRO A 59 -10.74 3.47 30.82
N ALA A 60 -10.83 2.74 31.94
CA ALA A 60 -11.80 1.66 32.11
C ALA A 60 -13.21 2.24 31.92
N GLY A 61 -13.77 2.11 30.72
CA GLY A 61 -15.16 2.42 30.40
C GLY A 61 -15.67 1.26 29.53
N PRO A 62 -16.94 0.86 29.67
CA PRO A 62 -17.47 -0.31 29.01
C PRO A 62 -17.48 -0.12 27.51
N ILE A 63 -17.05 -1.17 26.79
CA ILE A 63 -17.11 -1.33 25.34
C ILE A 63 -16.04 -0.52 24.57
N GLY A 64 -14.78 -0.89 24.76
CA GLY A 64 -13.78 -0.86 23.71
C GLY A 64 -13.37 -2.30 23.52
N ALA A 65 -13.74 -2.91 22.41
CA ALA A 65 -13.42 -4.30 22.18
C ALA A 65 -11.90 -4.49 22.26
N GLU A 66 -11.42 -5.22 23.27
CA GLU A 66 -10.18 -5.96 23.14
C GLU A 66 -10.32 -6.73 21.83
N GLY A 67 -9.53 -6.36 20.79
CA GLY A 67 -9.60 -7.02 19.50
C GLY A 67 -10.12 -6.18 18.33
N SER A 68 -10.03 -4.85 18.32
CA SER A 68 -10.27 -4.09 17.08
C SER A 68 -8.96 -3.82 16.31
N ILE A 69 -9.05 -3.71 14.97
CA ILE A 69 -7.94 -3.37 14.06
C ILE A 69 -8.23 -2.03 13.40
N ALA A 70 -7.24 -1.12 13.37
CA ALA A 70 -7.35 0.10 12.59
C ALA A 70 -6.70 -0.09 11.21
N ILE A 71 -7.39 0.34 10.15
CA ILE A 71 -6.86 0.35 8.79
C ILE A 71 -6.59 1.80 8.40
N VAL A 72 -5.38 2.04 7.91
CA VAL A 72 -4.87 3.37 7.56
C VAL A 72 -4.33 3.35 6.14
N THR A 73 -4.80 4.28 5.31
CA THR A 73 -4.29 4.48 3.96
C THR A 73 -3.43 5.75 3.92
N PRO A 74 -2.11 5.66 3.72
CA PRO A 74 -1.26 6.85 3.61
C PRO A 74 -1.54 7.64 2.33
N HIS A 75 -1.02 8.86 2.28
CA HIS A 75 -1.04 9.65 1.05
C HIS A 75 -0.21 8.98 -0.05
N MET A 76 -0.75 8.96 -1.25
CA MET A 76 0.00 8.65 -2.46
C MET A 76 0.15 9.92 -3.29
N ARG A 77 1.40 10.31 -3.59
CA ARG A 77 1.72 11.52 -4.37
C ARG A 77 1.03 12.79 -3.88
N GLY A 78 1.00 13.00 -2.55
CA GLY A 78 0.47 14.22 -1.92
C GLY A 78 -1.05 14.29 -1.79
N ARG A 79 -1.78 13.21 -2.08
CA ARG A 79 -3.24 13.11 -1.85
C ARG A 79 -3.61 11.78 -1.21
N PRO A 80 -4.68 11.72 -0.41
CA PRO A 80 -5.17 10.47 0.15
C PRO A 80 -5.55 9.50 -0.98
N LEU A 81 -5.16 8.22 -0.83
CA LEU A 81 -5.64 7.17 -1.73
C LEU A 81 -7.16 7.02 -1.54
N PRO A 82 -7.96 7.14 -2.61
CA PRO A 82 -9.41 7.00 -2.49
C PRO A 82 -9.79 5.61 -1.99
N LEU A 83 -10.60 5.53 -0.95
CA LEU A 83 -11.14 4.24 -0.47
C LEU A 83 -12.00 3.54 -1.53
N SER A 84 -12.53 4.31 -2.49
CA SER A 84 -13.29 3.78 -3.64
C SER A 84 -12.41 3.12 -4.71
N HIS A 85 -11.08 3.13 -4.56
CA HIS A 85 -10.20 2.40 -5.47
C HIS A 85 -10.52 0.90 -5.41
N PRO A 86 -10.85 0.22 -6.54
CA PRO A 86 -11.38 -1.15 -6.52
C PRO A 86 -10.51 -2.15 -5.78
N PHE A 87 -9.19 -2.10 -5.98
CA PHE A 87 -8.24 -2.95 -5.25
C PHE A 87 -8.29 -2.72 -3.73
N ILE A 88 -8.40 -1.45 -3.30
CA ILE A 88 -8.49 -1.12 -1.87
C ILE A 88 -9.77 -1.68 -1.27
N LEU A 89 -10.90 -1.56 -1.97
CA LEU A 89 -12.18 -2.14 -1.53
C LEU A 89 -12.10 -3.67 -1.40
N GLU A 90 -11.45 -4.34 -2.34
CA GLU A 90 -11.28 -5.79 -2.32
C GLU A 90 -10.37 -6.23 -1.16
N LEU A 91 -9.27 -5.53 -0.94
CA LEU A 91 -8.39 -5.79 0.21
C LEU A 91 -9.07 -5.51 1.55
N LEU A 92 -9.84 -4.40 1.65
CA LEU A 92 -10.64 -4.08 2.84
C LEU A 92 -11.69 -5.15 3.13
N ALA A 93 -12.36 -5.67 2.10
CA ALA A 93 -13.31 -6.77 2.24
C ALA A 93 -12.61 -8.02 2.78
N SER A 94 -11.46 -8.39 2.23
CA SER A 94 -10.68 -9.56 2.66
C SER A 94 -10.17 -9.42 4.10
N ILE A 95 -9.71 -8.22 4.50
CA ILE A 95 -9.33 -7.93 5.89
C ILE A 95 -10.56 -8.04 6.80
N GLY A 96 -11.70 -7.49 6.38
CA GLY A 96 -12.95 -7.55 7.15
C GLY A 96 -13.47 -8.97 7.35
N GLU A 97 -13.39 -9.83 6.33
CA GLU A 97 -13.73 -11.25 6.44
C GLU A 97 -12.79 -12.00 7.40
N ALA A 98 -11.48 -11.73 7.30
CA ALA A 98 -10.48 -12.33 8.19
C ALA A 98 -10.65 -11.86 9.65
N ALA A 99 -10.94 -10.58 9.87
CA ALA A 99 -11.22 -10.03 11.20
C ALA A 99 -12.48 -10.65 11.81
N ARG A 100 -13.57 -10.74 11.04
CA ARG A 100 -14.82 -11.37 11.46
C ARG A 100 -14.63 -12.85 11.84
N ALA A 101 -13.80 -13.59 11.11
CA ALA A 101 -13.48 -14.97 11.43
C ALA A 101 -12.72 -15.14 12.76
N ARG A 102 -12.23 -14.03 13.33
CA ARG A 102 -11.48 -13.95 14.60
C ARG A 102 -12.26 -13.17 15.69
N ASP A 103 -13.56 -12.96 15.49
CA ASP A 103 -14.43 -12.14 16.38
C ASP A 103 -13.82 -10.75 16.69
N CYS A 104 -13.17 -10.15 15.68
CA CYS A 104 -12.46 -8.89 15.77
C CYS A 104 -13.15 -7.82 14.91
N ASP A 105 -13.42 -6.65 15.49
CA ASP A 105 -13.90 -5.48 14.76
C ASP A 105 -12.75 -4.78 14.02
N PHE A 106 -13.06 -4.05 12.96
CA PHE A 106 -12.10 -3.16 12.31
C PHE A 106 -12.69 -1.78 12.03
N THR A 107 -11.82 -0.80 11.96
CA THR A 107 -12.18 0.59 11.64
C THR A 107 -11.26 1.13 10.57
N VAL A 108 -11.80 1.95 9.65
CA VAL A 108 -10.99 2.69 8.69
C VAL A 108 -10.73 4.08 9.25
N SER A 109 -9.45 4.41 9.41
CA SER A 109 -9.05 5.72 9.95
C SER A 109 -9.21 6.81 8.90
N HIS A 110 -9.61 8.00 9.35
CA HIS A 110 -9.60 9.22 8.53
C HIS A 110 -8.19 9.84 8.40
N ILE A 111 -7.24 9.36 9.21
CA ILE A 111 -5.86 9.82 9.17
C ILE A 111 -5.20 9.25 7.92
N ALA A 112 -4.61 10.11 7.10
CA ALA A 112 -3.80 9.73 5.94
C ALA A 112 -2.36 10.23 6.16
N PRO A 113 -1.45 9.39 6.70
CA PRO A 113 -0.11 9.80 7.08
C PRO A 113 0.73 10.31 5.91
N THR A 114 1.48 11.38 6.16
CA THR A 114 2.45 11.97 5.23
C THR A 114 3.88 11.99 5.79
N ASN A 115 4.03 11.75 7.08
CA ASN A 115 5.29 11.82 7.81
C ASN A 115 5.27 10.91 9.04
N TYR A 116 6.37 10.86 9.80
CA TYR A 116 6.51 10.03 10.98
C TYR A 116 5.51 10.38 12.09
N ASP A 117 5.26 11.67 12.35
CA ASP A 117 4.37 12.11 13.42
C ASP A 117 2.92 11.68 13.15
N ASP A 118 2.49 11.70 11.88
CA ASP A 118 1.18 11.20 11.48
C ASP A 118 1.07 9.68 11.68
N LEU A 119 2.15 8.91 11.41
CA LEU A 119 2.19 7.46 11.67
C LEU A 119 2.07 7.17 13.17
N VAL A 120 2.82 7.89 14.01
CA VAL A 120 2.72 7.79 15.47
C VAL A 120 1.29 8.15 15.92
N HIS A 121 0.72 9.22 15.37
CA HIS A 121 -0.64 9.63 15.68
C HIS A 121 -1.66 8.53 15.33
N ALA A 122 -1.53 7.93 14.13
CA ALA A 122 -2.42 6.85 13.68
C ALA A 122 -2.34 5.61 14.60
N THR A 123 -1.15 5.28 15.12
CA THR A 123 -0.97 4.12 16.00
C THR A 123 -1.35 4.37 17.45
N THR A 124 -1.33 5.62 17.91
CA THR A 124 -1.59 5.97 19.33
C THR A 124 -3.00 6.44 19.59
N THR A 125 -3.67 7.06 18.61
CA THR A 125 -5.07 7.53 18.76
C THR A 125 -6.10 6.47 18.44
N SER A 126 -5.73 5.45 17.66
CA SER A 126 -6.60 4.30 17.46
C SER A 126 -6.70 3.52 18.78
N ARG A 127 -7.91 3.25 19.26
CA ARG A 127 -8.15 2.30 20.35
C ARG A 127 -7.99 0.85 19.90
N ALA A 128 -7.35 0.65 18.79
CA ALA A 128 -7.18 -0.65 18.15
C ALA A 128 -6.04 -1.43 18.77
N SER A 129 -6.11 -2.75 18.72
CA SER A 129 -5.03 -3.68 19.12
C SER A 129 -3.79 -3.54 18.23
N GLY A 130 -3.96 -3.02 17.02
CA GLY A 130 -2.88 -2.70 16.09
C GLY A 130 -3.40 -2.04 14.83
N VAL A 131 -2.46 -1.67 13.95
CA VAL A 131 -2.74 -0.90 12.73
C VAL A 131 -2.26 -1.63 11.48
N ILE A 132 -3.12 -1.70 10.48
CA ILE A 132 -2.74 -2.14 9.13
C ILE A 132 -2.58 -0.89 8.25
N PHE A 133 -1.37 -0.64 7.76
CA PHE A 133 -1.12 0.41 6.77
C PHE A 133 -1.24 -0.19 5.36
N ILE A 134 -2.06 0.42 4.49
CA ILE A 134 -2.22 -0.03 3.10
C ILE A 134 -1.33 0.80 2.18
N GLY A 135 -0.12 0.31 1.92
CA GLY A 135 0.92 0.96 1.12
C GLY A 135 1.96 1.69 1.95
N GLN A 136 3.20 1.65 1.49
CA GLN A 136 4.31 2.39 2.10
C GLN A 136 4.40 3.81 1.56
N SER A 137 4.07 4.03 0.28
CA SER A 137 4.29 5.30 -0.42
C SER A 137 5.72 5.83 -0.17
N ALA A 138 5.88 7.09 0.19
CA ALA A 138 7.16 7.71 0.52
C ALA A 138 7.57 7.53 2.01
N LEU A 139 6.85 6.68 2.78
CA LEU A 139 7.01 6.58 4.24
C LEU A 139 7.93 5.46 4.71
N HIS A 140 8.71 4.83 3.81
CA HIS A 140 9.56 3.69 4.15
C HIS A 140 10.46 3.96 5.38
N GLU A 141 11.20 5.08 5.38
CA GLU A 141 12.09 5.43 6.49
C GLU A 141 11.32 5.77 7.78
N ALA A 142 10.18 6.44 7.65
CA ALA A 142 9.32 6.74 8.79
C ALA A 142 8.71 5.47 9.40
N LEU A 143 8.34 4.49 8.58
CA LEU A 143 7.89 3.16 9.03
C LEU A 143 9.02 2.38 9.70
N ASN A 144 10.27 2.46 9.19
CA ASN A 144 11.44 1.89 9.84
C ASN A 144 11.69 2.52 11.23
N GLN A 145 11.48 3.83 11.35
CA GLN A 145 11.57 4.51 12.64
C GLN A 145 10.45 4.09 13.59
N LEU A 146 9.21 3.95 13.08
CA LEU A 146 8.07 3.46 13.87
C LEU A 146 8.31 2.03 14.37
N ALA A 147 8.93 1.16 13.58
CA ALA A 147 9.27 -0.21 13.95
C ALA A 147 10.27 -0.30 15.13
N SER A 148 11.01 0.79 15.41
CA SER A 148 11.87 0.86 16.59
C SER A 148 11.13 1.18 17.89
N THR A 149 9.82 1.38 17.82
CA THR A 149 8.93 1.61 18.97
C THR A 149 8.15 0.34 19.31
N ASN A 150 7.31 0.40 20.35
CA ASN A 150 6.41 -0.69 20.73
C ASN A 150 5.07 -0.63 19.95
N ALA A 151 5.00 0.09 18.82
CA ALA A 151 3.79 0.17 18.02
C ALA A 151 3.51 -1.17 17.33
N ARG A 152 2.30 -1.70 17.50
CA ARG A 152 1.85 -2.93 16.82
C ARG A 152 1.25 -2.56 15.47
N PHE A 153 1.94 -2.86 14.41
CA PHE A 153 1.47 -2.58 13.05
C PHE A 153 2.04 -3.55 12.02
N VAL A 154 1.37 -3.64 10.89
CA VAL A 154 1.80 -4.35 9.70
C VAL A 154 1.50 -3.51 8.46
N VAL A 155 2.27 -3.69 7.41
CA VAL A 155 2.11 -2.94 6.16
C VAL A 155 1.72 -3.89 5.04
N TRP A 156 0.62 -3.60 4.32
CA TRP A 156 0.43 -4.14 2.98
C TRP A 156 1.28 -3.34 2.01
N GLY A 157 2.25 -3.98 1.34
CA GLY A 157 3.13 -3.27 0.41
C GLY A 157 4.31 -4.09 -0.07
N ALA A 158 5.20 -3.44 -0.80
CA ALA A 158 6.42 -4.05 -1.33
C ALA A 158 7.43 -4.39 -0.22
N GLN A 159 8.20 -5.44 -0.39
CA GLN A 159 9.39 -5.67 0.41
C GLN A 159 10.49 -4.71 -0.04
N MET A 160 11.02 -3.92 0.89
CA MET A 160 11.99 -2.85 0.62
C MET A 160 13.38 -3.18 1.18
N PRO A 161 14.46 -2.75 0.52
CA PRO A 161 15.81 -2.87 1.08
C PRO A 161 15.92 -2.16 2.44
N GLY A 162 16.55 -2.81 3.42
CA GLY A 162 16.72 -2.23 4.76
C GLY A 162 15.44 -2.12 5.60
N GLN A 163 14.37 -2.79 5.20
CA GLN A 163 13.10 -2.80 5.91
C GLN A 163 13.23 -3.43 7.30
N ARG A 164 12.66 -2.76 8.31
CA ARG A 164 12.63 -3.21 9.71
C ARG A 164 11.22 -3.52 10.21
N TYR A 165 10.19 -3.12 9.49
CA TYR A 165 8.79 -3.39 9.82
C TYR A 165 8.29 -4.65 9.13
N THR A 166 7.29 -5.28 9.72
CA THR A 166 6.60 -6.43 9.12
C THR A 166 5.74 -5.96 7.93
N SER A 167 5.88 -6.64 6.79
CA SER A 167 4.99 -6.43 5.64
C SER A 167 4.41 -7.72 5.12
N VAL A 168 3.25 -7.60 4.50
CA VAL A 168 2.61 -8.60 3.65
C VAL A 168 2.44 -7.96 2.28
N GLY A 169 2.86 -8.64 1.23
CA GLY A 169 2.73 -8.11 -0.13
C GLY A 169 2.87 -9.20 -1.17
N SER A 170 2.65 -8.85 -2.43
CA SER A 170 2.81 -9.77 -3.55
C SER A 170 4.23 -9.71 -4.13
N ASP A 171 4.65 -10.81 -4.76
CA ASP A 171 5.89 -10.83 -5.55
C ASP A 171 5.70 -9.99 -6.82
N ASN A 172 5.88 -8.67 -6.64
CA ASN A 172 5.69 -7.69 -7.69
C ASN A 172 6.69 -7.84 -8.84
N LEU A 173 7.94 -8.20 -8.52
CA LEU A 173 8.97 -8.43 -9.53
C LEU A 173 8.61 -9.61 -10.41
N LEU A 174 8.29 -10.75 -9.80
CA LEU A 174 7.88 -11.96 -10.52
C LEU A 174 6.59 -11.73 -11.31
N GLY A 175 5.62 -10.99 -10.75
CA GLY A 175 4.38 -10.65 -11.44
C GLY A 175 4.61 -9.80 -12.69
N GLY A 176 5.40 -8.73 -12.58
CA GLY A 176 5.77 -7.90 -13.73
C GLY A 176 6.53 -8.67 -14.81
N ARG A 177 7.46 -9.55 -14.39
CA ARG A 177 8.19 -10.44 -15.29
C ARG A 177 7.25 -11.41 -16.02
N ARG A 178 6.30 -12.06 -15.30
CA ARG A 178 5.32 -12.98 -15.92
C ARG A 178 4.44 -12.31 -16.96
N ALA A 179 3.90 -11.11 -16.63
CA ALA A 179 3.07 -10.34 -17.56
C ALA A 179 3.82 -10.00 -18.87
N THR A 180 5.07 -9.57 -18.74
CA THR A 180 5.90 -9.17 -19.88
C THR A 180 6.34 -10.36 -20.71
N LEU A 181 6.82 -11.45 -20.09
CA LEU A 181 7.17 -12.69 -20.78
C LEU A 181 6.00 -13.27 -21.57
N HIS A 182 4.77 -13.15 -21.05
CA HIS A 182 3.58 -13.59 -21.76
C HIS A 182 3.41 -12.84 -23.08
N LEU A 183 3.51 -11.51 -23.08
CA LEU A 183 3.44 -10.70 -24.31
C LEU A 183 4.58 -11.00 -25.29
N ALA A 184 5.81 -11.13 -24.79
CA ALA A 184 6.96 -11.49 -25.63
C ALA A 184 6.78 -12.86 -26.31
N ARG A 185 6.25 -13.86 -25.59
CA ARG A 185 5.94 -15.20 -26.13
C ARG A 185 4.82 -15.18 -27.18
N LEU A 186 3.91 -14.21 -27.11
CA LEU A 186 2.90 -13.96 -28.15
C LEU A 186 3.47 -13.23 -29.38
N GLY A 187 4.79 -12.96 -29.39
CA GLY A 187 5.49 -12.30 -30.49
C GLY A 187 5.42 -10.78 -30.47
N ARG A 188 4.95 -10.17 -29.36
CA ARG A 188 4.96 -8.72 -29.20
C ARG A 188 6.39 -8.24 -28.98
N LYS A 189 6.79 -7.16 -29.69
CA LYS A 189 8.19 -6.68 -29.73
C LYS A 189 8.35 -5.27 -29.21
N GLN A 190 7.32 -4.44 -29.33
CA GLN A 190 7.29 -3.05 -28.90
C GLN A 190 6.36 -2.94 -27.68
N ILE A 191 6.86 -3.39 -26.53
CA ILE A 191 6.03 -3.53 -25.33
C ILE A 191 6.12 -2.25 -24.49
N LEU A 192 4.99 -1.56 -24.34
CA LEU A 192 4.83 -0.35 -23.51
C LEU A 192 4.62 -0.75 -22.05
N TYR A 193 5.35 -0.13 -21.12
CA TYR A 193 5.06 -0.20 -19.68
C TYR A 193 4.32 1.06 -19.22
N LEU A 194 3.19 0.86 -18.52
CA LEU A 194 2.42 1.92 -17.88
C LEU A 194 2.37 1.68 -16.37
N GLY A 195 2.93 2.57 -15.56
CA GLY A 195 2.91 2.42 -14.12
C GLY A 195 3.33 3.65 -13.35
N SER A 196 3.02 3.67 -12.05
CA SER A 196 3.43 4.72 -11.14
C SER A 196 4.90 4.57 -10.71
N THR A 197 5.36 5.49 -9.85
CA THR A 197 6.70 5.42 -9.22
C THR A 197 6.62 4.91 -7.79
N ASP A 198 5.50 4.33 -7.37
CA ASP A 198 5.36 3.72 -6.07
C ASP A 198 6.15 2.41 -5.98
N PRO A 199 6.57 1.97 -4.80
CA PRO A 199 7.45 0.83 -4.63
C PRO A 199 6.99 -0.44 -5.36
N GLU A 200 5.70 -0.77 -5.28
CA GLU A 200 5.11 -1.93 -5.92
C GLU A 200 5.20 -1.85 -7.46
N ALA A 201 4.85 -0.69 -8.03
CA ALA A 201 4.93 -0.47 -9.47
C ALA A 201 6.37 -0.45 -9.98
N MET A 202 7.32 0.06 -9.18
CA MET A 202 8.74 0.03 -9.51
C MET A 202 9.28 -1.40 -9.53
N GLN A 203 8.86 -2.29 -8.63
CA GLN A 203 9.23 -3.71 -8.66
C GLN A 203 8.61 -4.41 -9.87
N ARG A 204 7.33 -4.12 -10.22
CA ARG A 204 6.68 -4.63 -11.44
C ARG A 204 7.43 -4.18 -12.68
N ARG A 205 7.91 -2.92 -12.72
CA ARG A 205 8.75 -2.41 -13.79
C ARG A 205 10.10 -3.13 -13.87
N ALA A 206 10.75 -3.39 -12.73
CA ALA A 206 11.99 -4.16 -12.71
C ALA A 206 11.79 -5.55 -13.36
N GLY A 207 10.70 -6.24 -13.00
CA GLY A 207 10.33 -7.49 -13.64
C GLY A 207 10.05 -7.38 -15.15
N TYR A 208 9.45 -6.27 -15.59
CA TYR A 208 9.28 -5.96 -17.01
C TYR A 208 10.64 -5.84 -17.71
N SER A 209 11.59 -5.08 -17.16
CA SER A 209 12.92 -4.90 -17.74
C SER A 209 13.70 -6.23 -17.82
N GLU A 210 13.65 -7.05 -16.76
CA GLU A 210 14.26 -8.40 -16.77
C GLU A 210 13.67 -9.30 -17.86
N ALA A 211 12.35 -9.27 -18.02
CA ALA A 211 11.66 -10.08 -19.03
C ALA A 211 11.98 -9.67 -20.47
N LEU A 212 12.12 -8.37 -20.75
CA LEU A 212 12.58 -7.87 -22.06
C LEU A 212 13.99 -8.40 -22.34
N ALA A 213 14.92 -8.24 -21.41
CA ALA A 213 16.30 -8.71 -21.56
C ALA A 213 16.36 -10.24 -21.81
N GLU A 214 15.58 -11.04 -21.05
CA GLU A 214 15.46 -12.50 -21.24
C GLU A 214 14.91 -12.86 -22.62
N SER A 215 14.01 -12.03 -23.15
CA SER A 215 13.39 -12.25 -24.48
C SER A 215 14.23 -11.70 -25.64
N GLY A 216 15.41 -11.11 -25.37
CA GLY A 216 16.24 -10.47 -26.39
C GLY A 216 15.62 -9.19 -26.97
N LEU A 217 14.73 -8.54 -26.23
CA LEU A 217 14.12 -7.26 -26.59
C LEU A 217 14.83 -6.10 -25.89
N GLU A 218 15.04 -4.99 -26.62
CA GLU A 218 15.58 -3.78 -26.02
C GLU A 218 14.50 -2.98 -25.29
N GLU A 219 14.83 -2.45 -24.11
CA GLU A 219 13.98 -1.50 -23.42
C GLU A 219 14.12 -0.11 -24.06
N ASP A 220 13.07 0.35 -24.76
CA ASP A 220 13.00 1.73 -25.24
C ASP A 220 12.47 2.66 -24.12
N PRO A 221 13.26 3.65 -23.64
CA PRO A 221 12.81 4.59 -22.63
C PRO A 221 11.52 5.35 -22.98
N LYS A 222 11.20 5.49 -24.28
CA LYS A 222 9.94 6.10 -24.75
C LYS A 222 8.71 5.23 -24.46
N LEU A 223 8.92 3.93 -24.28
CA LEU A 223 7.90 2.93 -23.96
C LEU A 223 7.78 2.68 -22.46
N VAL A 224 8.45 3.46 -21.61
CA VAL A 224 8.26 3.43 -20.14
C VAL A 224 7.59 4.74 -19.74
N VAL A 225 6.29 4.69 -19.50
CA VAL A 225 5.48 5.90 -19.30
C VAL A 225 4.88 5.94 -17.90
N PRO A 226 5.28 6.91 -17.07
CA PRO A 226 4.70 7.08 -15.76
C PRO A 226 3.26 7.57 -15.85
N VAL A 227 2.38 6.89 -15.11
CA VAL A 227 0.96 7.21 -14.96
C VAL A 227 0.56 7.03 -13.50
N ASP A 228 -0.51 7.70 -13.07
CA ASP A 228 -1.12 7.45 -11.77
C ASP A 228 -1.96 6.17 -11.78
N PHE A 229 -2.30 5.63 -10.60
CA PHE A 229 -3.20 4.47 -10.46
C PHE A 229 -4.67 4.83 -10.79
N GLU A 230 -4.88 5.57 -11.87
CA GLU A 230 -6.17 6.05 -12.34
C GLU A 230 -6.30 5.77 -13.84
N TRP A 231 -7.49 5.33 -14.27
CA TRP A 231 -7.73 4.99 -15.67
C TRP A 231 -7.62 6.21 -16.59
N GLU A 232 -7.98 7.43 -16.11
CA GLU A 232 -7.89 8.68 -16.86
C GLU A 232 -6.45 9.03 -17.22
N SER A 233 -5.52 8.83 -16.27
CA SER A 233 -4.10 9.07 -16.48
C SER A 233 -3.54 8.17 -17.57
N ALA A 234 -3.90 6.88 -17.54
CA ALA A 234 -3.51 5.90 -18.54
C ALA A 234 -4.13 6.20 -19.93
N GLU A 235 -5.44 6.49 -19.98
CA GLU A 235 -6.11 6.87 -21.22
C GLU A 235 -5.45 8.08 -21.89
N ALA A 236 -5.17 9.12 -21.10
CA ALA A 236 -4.52 10.32 -21.60
C ALA A 236 -3.08 10.03 -22.11
N ALA A 237 -2.33 9.20 -21.39
CA ALA A 237 -0.97 8.83 -21.76
C ALA A 237 -0.93 8.05 -23.08
N VAL A 238 -1.72 6.97 -23.21
CA VAL A 238 -1.80 6.16 -24.44
C VAL A 238 -2.31 6.99 -25.60
N GLY A 239 -3.32 7.83 -25.41
CA GLY A 239 -3.82 8.73 -26.43
C GLY A 239 -2.76 9.73 -26.92
N ARG A 240 -1.85 10.20 -26.05
CA ARG A 240 -0.71 11.05 -26.46
C ARG A 240 0.30 10.26 -27.31
N LEU A 241 0.63 9.02 -26.95
CA LEU A 241 1.55 8.17 -27.70
C LEU A 241 1.02 7.90 -29.12
N ILE A 242 -0.26 7.55 -29.23
CA ILE A 242 -0.92 7.30 -30.53
C ILE A 242 -0.87 8.56 -31.41
N ARG A 243 -1.22 9.73 -30.88
CA ARG A 243 -1.14 10.99 -31.65
C ARG A 243 0.28 11.37 -32.08
N ARG A 244 1.30 10.91 -31.35
CA ARG A 244 2.71 11.11 -31.68
C ARG A 244 3.27 10.01 -32.57
N HIS A 245 2.45 9.08 -33.01
CA HIS A 245 2.84 7.92 -33.84
C HIS A 245 3.96 7.08 -33.22
N VAL A 246 3.98 6.96 -31.88
CA VAL A 246 4.89 6.04 -31.19
C VAL A 246 4.39 4.62 -31.42
N ALA A 247 5.23 3.75 -31.99
CA ALA A 247 4.87 2.37 -32.26
C ALA A 247 4.93 1.53 -30.98
N PHE A 248 3.89 0.73 -30.73
CA PHE A 248 3.84 -0.33 -29.72
C PHE A 248 2.79 -1.36 -30.10
N ASP A 249 3.02 -2.62 -29.75
CA ASP A 249 2.14 -3.76 -30.05
C ASP A 249 1.72 -4.55 -28.79
N GLY A 250 2.28 -4.20 -27.63
CA GLY A 250 1.94 -4.75 -26.32
C GLY A 250 1.92 -3.68 -25.24
N ILE A 251 1.10 -3.87 -24.22
CA ILE A 251 1.06 -3.00 -23.02
C ILE A 251 1.09 -3.87 -21.77
N VAL A 252 2.08 -3.62 -20.91
CA VAL A 252 2.12 -4.10 -19.53
C VAL A 252 1.71 -2.94 -18.63
N ALA A 253 0.53 -3.03 -18.05
CA ALA A 253 0.03 -2.04 -17.11
C ALA A 253 0.25 -2.50 -15.66
N SER A 254 0.72 -1.60 -14.81
CA SER A 254 0.98 -1.92 -13.40
C SER A 254 -0.26 -2.09 -12.53
N SER A 255 -1.46 -1.90 -13.08
CA SER A 255 -2.75 -2.27 -12.45
C SER A 255 -3.83 -2.50 -13.50
N ASP A 256 -4.91 -3.15 -13.12
CA ASP A 256 -6.07 -3.37 -13.99
C ASP A 256 -6.75 -2.06 -14.37
N LEU A 257 -6.83 -1.08 -13.47
CA LEU A 257 -7.39 0.24 -13.81
C LEU A 257 -6.57 0.95 -14.90
N ILE A 258 -5.26 0.89 -14.82
CA ILE A 258 -4.36 1.43 -15.84
C ILE A 258 -4.57 0.69 -17.17
N ALA A 259 -4.68 -0.65 -17.12
CA ALA A 259 -4.93 -1.47 -18.31
C ALA A 259 -6.26 -1.11 -18.98
N LEU A 260 -7.34 -0.97 -18.20
CA LEU A 260 -8.66 -0.59 -18.71
C LEU A 260 -8.66 0.82 -19.32
N GLY A 261 -7.94 1.77 -18.72
CA GLY A 261 -7.71 3.09 -19.30
C GLY A 261 -6.98 3.02 -20.64
N ALA A 262 -5.95 2.17 -20.73
CA ALA A 262 -5.22 1.94 -21.98
C ALA A 262 -6.12 1.33 -23.06
N ILE A 263 -6.90 0.28 -22.75
CA ILE A 263 -7.87 -0.34 -23.66
C ILE A 263 -8.88 0.70 -24.18
N ARG A 264 -9.36 1.58 -23.30
CA ARG A 264 -10.28 2.66 -23.68
C ARG A 264 -9.65 3.62 -24.69
N ALA A 265 -8.36 3.99 -24.51
CA ALA A 265 -7.65 4.84 -25.45
C ALA A 265 -7.46 4.18 -26.81
N LEU A 266 -7.06 2.89 -26.82
CA LEU A 266 -6.90 2.10 -28.05
C LEU A 266 -8.22 2.04 -28.84
N ARG A 267 -9.33 1.71 -28.19
CA ARG A 267 -10.66 1.66 -28.82
C ARG A 267 -11.10 3.01 -29.39
N LYS A 268 -10.84 4.12 -28.70
CA LYS A 268 -11.10 5.48 -29.22
C LYS A 268 -10.30 5.80 -30.48
N ALA A 269 -9.13 5.20 -30.61
CA ALA A 269 -8.27 5.35 -31.81
C ALA A 269 -8.58 4.33 -32.92
N GLY A 270 -9.56 3.46 -32.73
CA GLY A 270 -9.91 2.42 -33.70
C GLY A 270 -8.96 1.21 -33.72
N LEU A 271 -8.10 1.08 -32.70
CA LEU A 271 -7.20 -0.06 -32.55
C LEU A 271 -7.89 -1.20 -31.78
N SER A 272 -7.72 -2.42 -32.28
CA SER A 272 -8.29 -3.64 -31.71
C SER A 272 -7.38 -4.23 -30.62
N VAL A 273 -8.02 -4.75 -29.57
CA VAL A 273 -7.36 -5.53 -28.53
C VAL A 273 -7.99 -6.94 -28.57
N PRO A 274 -7.22 -7.99 -28.74
CA PRO A 274 -5.75 -8.08 -28.81
C PRO A 274 -5.15 -7.92 -30.20
N GLY A 275 -5.94 -7.73 -31.28
CA GLY A 275 -5.46 -7.79 -32.66
C GLY A 275 -4.25 -6.89 -32.94
N ASP A 276 -4.42 -5.58 -32.76
CA ASP A 276 -3.32 -4.62 -32.97
C ASP A 276 -2.40 -4.53 -31.74
N VAL A 277 -2.97 -4.53 -30.54
CA VAL A 277 -2.22 -4.38 -29.28
C VAL A 277 -2.73 -5.35 -28.23
N SER A 278 -1.85 -6.21 -27.70
CA SER A 278 -2.17 -7.04 -26.52
C SER A 278 -1.96 -6.24 -25.22
N VAL A 279 -2.84 -6.44 -24.23
CA VAL A 279 -2.80 -5.69 -22.99
C VAL A 279 -2.84 -6.65 -21.78
N THR A 280 -1.90 -6.47 -20.86
CA THR A 280 -1.94 -7.13 -19.54
C THR A 280 -2.11 -6.12 -18.43
N GLY A 281 -2.88 -6.51 -17.40
CA GLY A 281 -3.07 -5.77 -16.15
C GLY A 281 -2.36 -6.40 -14.96
N TYR A 282 -2.74 -5.94 -13.78
CA TYR A 282 -2.29 -6.44 -12.49
C TYR A 282 -3.41 -6.23 -11.46
N ASP A 283 -3.70 -7.18 -10.61
CA ASP A 283 -4.60 -7.27 -9.46
C ASP A 283 -5.66 -8.39 -9.60
N ASP A 284 -6.15 -8.70 -10.79
CA ASP A 284 -7.30 -9.60 -11.11
C ASP A 284 -8.61 -9.12 -10.45
N MET A 285 -8.86 -7.80 -10.49
CA MET A 285 -10.08 -7.21 -9.95
C MET A 285 -11.34 -7.72 -10.69
N LEU A 286 -12.51 -7.62 -10.05
CA LEU A 286 -13.77 -7.98 -10.69
C LEU A 286 -13.99 -7.30 -12.06
N LEU A 287 -13.55 -6.03 -12.19
CA LEU A 287 -13.65 -5.27 -13.44
C LEU A 287 -12.88 -5.93 -14.59
N SER A 288 -11.77 -6.60 -14.34
CA SER A 288 -10.98 -7.30 -15.36
C SER A 288 -11.72 -8.47 -16.00
N ARG A 289 -12.65 -9.08 -15.26
CA ARG A 289 -13.50 -10.21 -15.71
C ARG A 289 -14.73 -9.74 -16.45
N LEU A 290 -15.19 -8.50 -16.19
CA LEU A 290 -16.40 -7.92 -16.78
C LEU A 290 -16.11 -6.96 -17.92
N SER A 291 -14.85 -6.64 -18.18
CA SER A 291 -14.44 -5.76 -19.30
C SER A 291 -14.63 -6.44 -20.66
N THR A 292 -14.62 -5.65 -21.72
CA THR A 292 -14.62 -6.13 -23.10
C THR A 292 -13.47 -5.48 -23.87
N PRO A 293 -12.47 -6.26 -24.30
CA PRO A 293 -12.24 -7.67 -23.96
C PRO A 293 -12.01 -7.90 -22.47
N THR A 294 -12.24 -9.12 -21.98
CA THR A 294 -11.84 -9.53 -20.64
C THR A 294 -10.32 -9.46 -20.49
N LEU A 295 -9.83 -8.95 -19.37
CA LEU A 295 -8.44 -8.55 -19.20
C LEU A 295 -7.56 -9.70 -18.69
N THR A 296 -6.51 -10.02 -19.45
CA THR A 296 -5.36 -10.82 -18.99
C THR A 296 -4.62 -10.03 -17.90
N THR A 297 -4.40 -10.62 -16.75
CA THR A 297 -3.87 -9.89 -15.59
C THR A 297 -3.06 -10.79 -14.67
N ILE A 298 -2.28 -10.17 -13.79
CA ILE A 298 -1.61 -10.85 -12.68
C ILE A 298 -2.52 -10.80 -11.47
N ARG A 299 -2.89 -11.97 -10.94
CA ARG A 299 -3.70 -12.09 -9.74
C ARG A 299 -2.84 -11.93 -8.49
N GLN A 300 -3.29 -11.09 -7.57
CA GLN A 300 -2.85 -11.01 -6.19
C GLN A 300 -3.85 -11.76 -5.31
N ASP A 301 -3.36 -12.57 -4.38
CA ASP A 301 -4.25 -13.28 -3.43
C ASP A 301 -4.63 -12.34 -2.28
N THR A 302 -5.67 -11.51 -2.51
CA THR A 302 -6.17 -10.56 -1.51
C THR A 302 -6.78 -11.27 -0.30
N HIS A 303 -7.36 -12.47 -0.48
CA HIS A 303 -7.92 -13.26 0.60
C HIS A 303 -6.83 -13.73 1.57
N GLU A 304 -5.77 -14.33 1.07
CA GLU A 304 -4.62 -14.73 1.89
C GLU A 304 -3.90 -13.52 2.49
N ALA A 305 -3.84 -12.40 1.74
CA ALA A 305 -3.32 -11.13 2.25
C ALA A 305 -4.10 -10.66 3.49
N GLY A 306 -5.43 -10.62 3.41
CA GLY A 306 -6.30 -10.24 4.54
C GLY A 306 -6.08 -11.13 5.75
N ARG A 307 -6.02 -12.45 5.54
CA ARG A 307 -5.76 -13.43 6.60
C ARG A 307 -4.41 -13.20 7.29
N LEU A 308 -3.34 -13.00 6.53
CA LEU A 308 -2.00 -12.76 7.07
C LEU A 308 -1.90 -11.42 7.78
N LEU A 309 -2.46 -10.34 7.19
CA LEU A 309 -2.46 -9.01 7.82
C LEU A 309 -3.14 -9.03 9.19
N VAL A 310 -4.30 -9.67 9.29
CA VAL A 310 -5.04 -9.81 10.55
C VAL A 310 -4.27 -10.67 11.54
N SER A 311 -3.70 -11.80 11.12
CA SER A 311 -2.93 -12.67 12.01
C SER A 311 -1.69 -11.98 12.57
N ARG A 312 -0.99 -11.16 11.76
CA ARG A 312 0.19 -10.40 12.21
C ARG A 312 -0.15 -9.33 13.26
N ILE A 313 -1.41 -8.88 13.31
CA ILE A 313 -1.88 -7.95 14.35
C ILE A 313 -2.35 -8.69 15.60
N LEU A 314 -3.09 -9.79 15.46
CA LEU A 314 -3.76 -10.43 16.58
C LEU A 314 -2.90 -11.48 17.29
N ASP A 315 -2.01 -12.15 16.54
CA ASP A 315 -1.19 -13.22 17.11
C ASP A 315 0.09 -12.64 17.73
N ASP A 316 0.46 -13.14 18.91
CA ASP A 316 1.71 -12.77 19.60
C ASP A 316 2.93 -13.52 19.00
N SER A 317 2.85 -13.95 17.75
CA SER A 317 3.95 -14.64 17.11
C SER A 317 5.15 -13.73 16.95
N SER A 318 6.33 -14.21 17.33
CA SER A 318 7.63 -13.54 17.11
C SER A 318 8.07 -13.51 15.63
N ASP A 319 7.22 -14.03 14.73
CA ASP A 319 7.51 -14.02 13.29
C ASP A 319 7.17 -12.68 12.68
N HIS A 320 8.15 -11.79 12.69
CA HIS A 320 8.10 -10.46 12.07
C HIS A 320 8.66 -10.46 10.64
N MET A 321 8.91 -11.64 10.05
CA MET A 321 9.44 -11.71 8.69
C MET A 321 8.41 -11.22 7.67
N PRO A 322 8.85 -10.43 6.68
CA PRO A 322 7.99 -10.06 5.56
C PRO A 322 7.41 -11.29 4.87
N ALA A 323 6.13 -11.27 4.57
CA ALA A 323 5.45 -12.33 3.81
C ALA A 323 5.29 -11.88 2.35
N LEU A 324 5.86 -12.66 1.44
CA LEU A 324 5.76 -12.43 0.00
C LEU A 324 4.81 -13.46 -0.61
N LEU A 325 3.61 -13.01 -1.00
CA LEU A 325 2.60 -13.86 -1.60
C LEU A 325 2.92 -14.14 -3.08
N PRO A 326 2.72 -15.38 -3.54
CA PRO A 326 2.87 -15.70 -4.96
C PRO A 326 1.84 -14.96 -5.80
N THR A 327 2.16 -14.76 -7.07
CA THR A 327 1.28 -14.17 -8.07
C THR A 327 1.02 -15.14 -9.20
N ASP A 328 -0.16 -15.08 -9.82
CA ASP A 328 -0.52 -15.93 -10.96
C ASP A 328 -0.90 -15.10 -12.18
N LEU A 329 -0.48 -15.53 -13.36
CA LEU A 329 -0.97 -14.97 -14.62
C LEU A 329 -2.31 -15.61 -14.99
N ILE A 330 -3.34 -14.80 -15.13
CA ILE A 330 -4.68 -15.19 -15.57
C ILE A 330 -4.86 -14.72 -17.01
N VAL A 331 -4.79 -15.65 -17.94
CA VAL A 331 -4.91 -15.35 -19.38
C VAL A 331 -6.38 -15.23 -19.77
N ARG A 332 -6.70 -14.15 -20.53
CA ARG A 332 -8.04 -13.83 -21.04
C ARG A 332 -7.96 -13.19 -22.43
N GLU A 333 -9.10 -12.67 -22.91
CA GLU A 333 -9.27 -12.18 -24.29
C GLU A 333 -8.31 -11.04 -24.68
N SER A 334 -7.88 -10.17 -23.77
CA SER A 334 -7.01 -9.03 -24.09
C SER A 334 -5.62 -9.42 -24.61
N CYS A 335 -5.29 -10.71 -24.55
CA CYS A 335 -4.08 -11.31 -25.14
C CYS A 335 -4.40 -12.48 -26.09
N GLY A 336 -5.66 -12.73 -26.43
CA GLY A 336 -6.07 -13.80 -27.36
C GLY A 336 -6.24 -15.17 -26.67
N GLY A 337 -6.53 -15.18 -25.39
CA GLY A 337 -6.85 -16.39 -24.60
C GLY A 337 -8.33 -16.73 -24.68
#